data_c89a7532b08675f1cf03a101bbbbc127
#
_entry.id   c89a7532b08675f1cf03a101bbbbc127
#
_cell.length_a   1.000
_cell.length_b   1.000
_cell.length_c   1.000
_cell.angle_alpha   90.00
_cell.angle_beta   90.00
_cell.angle_gamma   90.00
#
_symmetry.space_group_name_H-M   'P 1'
#
loop_
_entity.id
_entity.type
_entity.pdbx_description
1 polymer ?
#
loop_
_entity_poly.entity_id
_entity_poly.type
_entity_poly.pdbx_seq_one_letter_code
_entity_poly.pdbx_strand_id
1 'polypeptide(L)'
;MNGLRPEDYLEPNCIFCKPEDENAKPVDLRRCLTRLDEYLDRNDYAAARRHLDYWKAEALAGNDLRGLLTIENERMGLFRKLDDEAAAEEALTSALRLVDRAGLDDTVTAATTWLNAATVRKRFGRAAEALPLYERARTVYERELAPEDPRLAGLYNNMALALADLGRYDEAGALYEQALEILRTAEHGALEMAVTELNLADLAAARDGLLEAETEIEARLDRAWTLLADPSLPRNGYYAFVCEKCAPSFGYYGRFMDAQELQERSERIYAGT
;
A
#
# COMPACT_ATOMS: atom_id res chain seq x y z
N MET A 1 -6.18 4.99 -0.74
CA MET A 1 -4.73 4.98 -1.00
C MET A 1 -4.35 6.41 -1.27
N ASN A 2 -3.36 6.98 -0.54
CA ASN A 2 -2.66 8.11 -1.12
C ASN A 2 -2.01 7.55 -2.37
N GLY A 3 -2.70 7.67 -3.50
CA GLY A 3 -2.23 7.18 -4.76
C GLY A 3 -0.87 7.81 -5.02
N LEU A 4 0.10 7.01 -5.37
CA LEU A 4 1.35 7.52 -5.90
C LEU A 4 0.98 8.48 -7.03
N ARG A 5 1.37 9.76 -6.89
CA ARG A 5 1.10 10.75 -7.91
C ARG A 5 1.99 10.49 -9.13
N PRO A 6 1.61 10.90 -10.33
CA PRO A 6 2.48 10.78 -11.50
C PRO A 6 3.88 11.35 -11.26
N GLU A 7 3.99 12.36 -10.40
CA GLU A 7 5.25 12.99 -10.00
C GLU A 7 6.13 12.06 -9.17
N ASP A 8 5.55 11.10 -8.43
CA ASP A 8 6.28 10.14 -7.60
C ASP A 8 7.06 9.11 -8.45
N TYR A 9 6.73 9.03 -9.75
CA TYR A 9 7.46 8.23 -10.75
C TYR A 9 8.40 9.08 -11.62
N LEU A 10 8.51 10.40 -11.38
CA LEU A 10 9.39 11.30 -12.11
C LEU A 10 10.74 11.41 -11.42
N GLU A 11 11.71 10.64 -11.86
CA GLU A 11 13.10 10.80 -11.43
C GLU A 11 13.88 11.64 -12.44
N PRO A 12 14.68 12.64 -11.99
CA PRO A 12 15.40 13.53 -12.88
C PRO A 12 16.36 12.83 -13.85
N ASN A 13 16.83 11.63 -13.51
CA ASN A 13 17.76 10.81 -14.28
C ASN A 13 17.15 9.49 -14.78
N CYS A 14 15.83 9.31 -14.65
CA CYS A 14 15.16 8.12 -15.12
C CYS A 14 15.33 7.97 -16.65
N ILE A 15 15.77 6.79 -17.11
CA ILE A 15 15.89 6.50 -18.54
C ILE A 15 14.53 6.55 -19.25
N PHE A 16 13.42 6.31 -18.54
CA PHE A 16 12.07 6.51 -19.05
C PHE A 16 11.72 8.00 -19.29
N CYS A 17 12.47 8.94 -18.69
CA CYS A 17 12.27 10.37 -18.92
C CYS A 17 13.00 10.87 -20.16
N LYS A 18 13.89 10.04 -20.74
CA LYS A 18 14.50 10.29 -22.05
C LYS A 18 13.68 9.54 -23.09
N PRO A 19 13.14 10.17 -24.10
CA PRO A 19 12.50 9.47 -25.21
C PRO A 19 13.59 8.69 -25.96
N GLU A 20 13.82 7.44 -25.58
CA GLU A 20 14.77 6.55 -26.27
C GLU A 20 14.21 6.02 -27.59
N ASP A 21 12.90 6.12 -27.76
CA ASP A 21 12.22 5.76 -29.00
C ASP A 21 11.42 6.97 -29.50
N GLU A 22 11.87 7.58 -30.58
CA GLU A 22 11.15 8.68 -31.28
C GLU A 22 9.73 8.27 -31.72
N ASN A 23 9.43 6.97 -31.70
CA ASN A 23 8.12 6.41 -32.05
C ASN A 23 7.25 6.07 -30.82
N ALA A 24 7.76 6.18 -29.59
CA ALA A 24 6.97 5.92 -28.39
C ALA A 24 5.82 6.93 -28.27
N LYS A 25 4.62 6.43 -28.02
CA LYS A 25 3.41 7.23 -27.76
C LYS A 25 3.01 7.08 -26.30
N PRO A 26 3.42 8.02 -25.42
CA PRO A 26 3.10 7.94 -24.01
C PRO A 26 1.61 7.96 -23.76
N VAL A 27 1.14 7.13 -22.82
CA VAL A 27 -0.24 7.16 -22.34
C VAL A 27 -0.45 8.36 -21.40
N ASP A 28 -1.67 8.87 -21.35
CA ASP A 28 -2.06 9.91 -20.39
C ASP A 28 -2.23 9.30 -18.99
N LEU A 29 -1.12 9.13 -18.27
CA LEU A 29 -1.10 8.57 -16.92
C LEU A 29 -1.95 9.38 -15.93
N ARG A 30 -1.98 10.72 -16.05
CA ARG A 30 -2.81 11.55 -15.18
C ARG A 30 -4.30 11.16 -15.33
N ARG A 31 -4.78 11.10 -16.56
CA ARG A 31 -6.16 10.68 -16.84
C ARG A 31 -6.42 9.25 -16.39
N CYS A 32 -5.46 8.36 -16.61
CA CYS A 32 -5.55 6.96 -16.17
C CYS A 32 -5.74 6.87 -14.64
N LEU A 33 -4.84 7.47 -13.87
CA LEU A 33 -4.83 7.38 -12.42
C LEU A 33 -6.02 8.12 -11.79
N THR A 34 -6.32 9.35 -12.24
CA THR A 34 -7.50 10.09 -11.74
C THR A 34 -8.78 9.28 -11.91
N ARG A 35 -8.96 8.65 -13.07
CA ARG A 35 -10.17 7.86 -13.31
C ARG A 35 -10.18 6.54 -12.54
N LEU A 36 -9.02 5.94 -12.32
CA LEU A 36 -8.87 4.77 -11.47
C LEU A 36 -9.31 5.09 -10.03
N ASP A 37 -8.83 6.20 -9.46
CA ASP A 37 -9.20 6.66 -8.12
C ASP A 37 -10.71 6.83 -7.98
N GLU A 38 -11.38 7.44 -8.98
CA GLU A 38 -12.85 7.58 -8.98
C GLU A 38 -13.59 6.24 -8.94
N TYR A 39 -13.06 5.17 -9.59
CA TYR A 39 -13.64 3.84 -9.50
C TYR A 39 -13.38 3.19 -8.14
N LEU A 40 -12.17 3.36 -7.59
CA LEU A 40 -11.79 2.80 -6.29
C LEU A 40 -12.56 3.46 -5.14
N ASP A 41 -12.77 4.78 -5.20
CA ASP A 41 -13.58 5.53 -4.21
C ASP A 41 -15.04 5.06 -4.14
N ARG A 42 -15.54 4.48 -5.23
CA ARG A 42 -16.90 3.92 -5.32
C ARG A 42 -16.96 2.41 -5.18
N ASN A 43 -15.82 1.76 -4.89
CA ASN A 43 -15.69 0.29 -4.88
C ASN A 43 -16.11 -0.38 -6.21
N ASP A 44 -16.08 0.35 -7.35
CA ASP A 44 -16.36 -0.21 -8.67
C ASP A 44 -15.13 -0.91 -9.26
N TYR A 45 -14.77 -2.03 -8.64
CA TYR A 45 -13.59 -2.81 -9.02
C TYR A 45 -13.69 -3.42 -10.42
N ALA A 46 -14.92 -3.69 -10.89
CA ALA A 46 -15.13 -4.19 -12.24
C ALA A 46 -14.79 -3.14 -13.30
N ALA A 47 -15.16 -1.88 -13.06
CA ALA A 47 -14.78 -0.78 -13.94
C ALA A 47 -13.27 -0.49 -13.82
N ALA A 48 -12.69 -0.51 -12.59
CA ALA A 48 -11.26 -0.33 -12.38
C ALA A 48 -10.44 -1.37 -13.17
N ARG A 49 -10.81 -2.65 -13.14
CA ARG A 49 -10.15 -3.72 -13.90
C ARG A 49 -10.18 -3.43 -15.40
N ARG A 50 -11.37 -3.20 -15.98
CA ARG A 50 -11.50 -2.88 -17.42
C ARG A 50 -10.70 -1.65 -17.83
N HIS A 51 -10.66 -0.66 -16.96
CA HIS A 51 -9.92 0.58 -17.18
C HIS A 51 -8.42 0.34 -17.25
N LEU A 52 -7.85 -0.41 -16.31
CA LEU A 52 -6.44 -0.76 -16.30
C LEU A 52 -6.08 -1.69 -17.48
N ASP A 53 -6.96 -2.63 -17.85
CA ASP A 53 -6.75 -3.49 -19.03
C ASP A 53 -6.71 -2.67 -20.33
N TYR A 54 -7.57 -1.67 -20.48
CA TYR A 54 -7.55 -0.74 -21.60
C TYR A 54 -6.22 0.03 -21.67
N TRP A 55 -5.80 0.66 -20.55
CA TRP A 55 -4.57 1.45 -20.54
C TRP A 55 -3.31 0.60 -20.69
N LYS A 56 -3.30 -0.63 -20.21
CA LYS A 56 -2.25 -1.61 -20.48
C LYS A 56 -2.13 -1.86 -22.00
N ALA A 57 -3.25 -2.07 -22.68
CA ALA A 57 -3.25 -2.27 -24.13
C ALA A 57 -2.74 -1.03 -24.90
N GLU A 58 -3.14 0.18 -24.48
CA GLU A 58 -2.67 1.44 -25.07
C GLU A 58 -1.17 1.64 -24.84
N ALA A 59 -0.65 1.37 -23.64
CA ALA A 59 0.77 1.48 -23.33
C ALA A 59 1.62 0.48 -24.15
N LEU A 60 1.14 -0.74 -24.33
CA LEU A 60 1.78 -1.75 -25.19
C LEU A 60 1.79 -1.32 -26.66
N ALA A 61 0.66 -0.84 -27.17
CA ALA A 61 0.55 -0.37 -28.54
C ALA A 61 1.40 0.88 -28.82
N GLY A 62 1.57 1.74 -27.80
CA GLY A 62 2.39 2.94 -27.84
C GLY A 62 3.87 2.71 -27.54
N ASN A 63 4.29 1.48 -27.24
CA ASN A 63 5.64 1.16 -26.76
C ASN A 63 6.07 2.02 -25.56
N ASP A 64 5.10 2.36 -24.69
CA ASP A 64 5.32 3.19 -23.49
C ASP A 64 5.66 2.30 -22.29
N LEU A 65 6.95 2.01 -22.10
CA LEU A 65 7.42 1.15 -21.00
C LEU A 65 7.16 1.78 -19.64
N ARG A 66 7.23 3.10 -19.51
CA ARG A 66 6.94 3.81 -18.26
C ARG A 66 5.46 3.74 -17.89
N GLY A 67 4.60 4.06 -18.85
CA GLY A 67 3.16 3.93 -18.67
C GLY A 67 2.77 2.50 -18.31
N LEU A 68 3.35 1.52 -19.00
CA LEU A 68 3.12 0.11 -18.73
C LEU A 68 3.56 -0.28 -17.30
N LEU A 69 4.75 0.15 -16.85
CA LEU A 69 5.22 -0.14 -15.49
C LEU A 69 4.29 0.46 -14.42
N THR A 70 3.85 1.71 -14.59
CA THR A 70 2.89 2.35 -13.69
C THR A 70 1.58 1.57 -13.64
N ILE A 71 1.03 1.20 -14.80
CA ILE A 71 -0.22 0.45 -14.89
C ILE A 71 -0.10 -0.94 -14.25
N GLU A 72 1.03 -1.63 -14.42
CA GLU A 72 1.23 -2.94 -13.78
C GLU A 72 1.35 -2.81 -12.25
N ASN A 73 1.92 -1.72 -11.73
CA ASN A 73 1.92 -1.44 -10.29
C ASN A 73 0.48 -1.26 -9.76
N GLU A 74 -0.37 -0.49 -10.45
CA GLU A 74 -1.78 -0.33 -10.09
C GLU A 74 -2.55 -1.66 -10.19
N ARG A 75 -2.26 -2.48 -11.21
CA ARG A 75 -2.84 -3.81 -11.37
C ARG A 75 -2.47 -4.75 -10.21
N MET A 76 -1.22 -4.74 -9.75
CA MET A 76 -0.80 -5.49 -8.55
C MET A 76 -1.65 -5.09 -7.34
N GLY A 77 -1.87 -3.79 -7.11
CA GLY A 77 -2.68 -3.27 -6.01
C GLY A 77 -4.14 -3.72 -6.11
N LEU A 78 -4.74 -3.56 -7.29
CA LEU A 78 -6.14 -3.93 -7.54
C LEU A 78 -6.38 -5.43 -7.36
N PHE A 79 -5.57 -6.28 -8.01
CA PHE A 79 -5.77 -7.74 -7.98
C PHE A 79 -5.47 -8.34 -6.61
N ARG A 80 -4.51 -7.79 -5.87
CA ARG A 80 -4.31 -8.11 -4.47
C ARG A 80 -5.55 -7.80 -3.61
N LYS A 81 -6.23 -6.67 -3.86
CA LYS A 81 -7.47 -6.31 -3.16
C LYS A 81 -8.64 -7.23 -3.53
N LEU A 82 -8.66 -7.72 -4.76
CA LEU A 82 -9.68 -8.64 -5.28
C LEU A 82 -9.42 -10.13 -4.97
N ASP A 83 -8.32 -10.46 -4.27
CA ASP A 83 -7.86 -11.83 -4.06
C ASP A 83 -7.67 -12.64 -5.37
N ASP A 84 -7.41 -11.97 -6.49
CA ASP A 84 -7.09 -12.59 -7.77
C ASP A 84 -5.57 -12.83 -7.85
N GLU A 85 -5.11 -13.93 -7.24
CA GLU A 85 -3.70 -14.28 -7.17
C GLU A 85 -3.07 -14.40 -8.57
N ALA A 86 -3.76 -15.04 -9.50
CA ALA A 86 -3.23 -15.27 -10.84
C ALA A 86 -2.99 -13.95 -11.59
N ALA A 87 -3.94 -13.03 -11.55
CA ALA A 87 -3.81 -11.74 -12.18
C ALA A 87 -2.77 -10.84 -11.47
N ALA A 88 -2.68 -10.91 -10.13
CA ALA A 88 -1.68 -10.20 -9.36
C ALA A 88 -0.25 -10.68 -9.69
N GLU A 89 -0.04 -11.99 -9.82
CA GLU A 89 1.26 -12.58 -10.17
C GLU A 89 1.66 -12.30 -11.63
N GLU A 90 0.68 -12.25 -12.56
CA GLU A 90 0.93 -11.81 -13.93
C GLU A 90 1.46 -10.37 -13.95
N ALA A 91 0.76 -9.45 -13.25
CA ALA A 91 1.15 -8.05 -13.18
C ALA A 91 2.53 -7.87 -12.51
N LEU A 92 2.78 -8.58 -11.41
CA LEU A 92 4.07 -8.64 -10.70
C LEU A 92 5.20 -9.08 -11.64
N THR A 93 5.02 -10.19 -12.32
CA THR A 93 6.03 -10.73 -13.24
C THR A 93 6.32 -9.76 -14.38
N SER A 94 5.27 -9.13 -14.93
CA SER A 94 5.41 -8.09 -15.95
C SER A 94 6.20 -6.90 -15.44
N ALA A 95 5.84 -6.36 -14.26
CA ALA A 95 6.50 -5.21 -13.67
C ALA A 95 7.99 -5.44 -13.37
N LEU A 96 8.33 -6.59 -12.77
CA LEU A 96 9.73 -6.94 -12.49
C LEU A 96 10.57 -7.05 -13.77
N ARG A 97 10.03 -7.66 -14.83
CA ARG A 97 10.71 -7.72 -16.13
C ARG A 97 10.93 -6.32 -16.74
N LEU A 98 9.98 -5.40 -16.54
CA LEU A 98 10.13 -4.02 -17.02
C LEU A 98 11.23 -3.29 -16.26
N VAL A 99 11.34 -3.46 -14.95
CA VAL A 99 12.44 -2.90 -14.14
C VAL A 99 13.79 -3.39 -14.66
N ASP A 100 13.95 -4.72 -14.82
CA ASP A 100 15.21 -5.31 -15.29
C ASP A 100 15.57 -4.83 -16.72
N ARG A 101 14.59 -4.84 -17.64
CA ARG A 101 14.81 -4.43 -19.05
C ARG A 101 15.20 -2.97 -19.18
N ALA A 102 14.70 -2.13 -18.28
CA ALA A 102 14.93 -0.70 -18.28
C ALA A 102 16.17 -0.27 -17.48
N GLY A 103 16.83 -1.22 -16.78
CA GLY A 103 18.01 -0.93 -15.96
C GLY A 103 17.71 0.00 -14.79
N LEU A 104 16.54 -0.16 -14.15
CA LEU A 104 16.07 0.73 -13.08
C LEU A 104 16.46 0.29 -11.67
N ASP A 105 17.31 -0.72 -11.51
CA ASP A 105 17.59 -1.40 -10.24
C ASP A 105 17.94 -0.50 -9.04
N ASP A 106 18.45 0.69 -9.29
CA ASP A 106 18.88 1.64 -8.26
C ASP A 106 17.95 2.85 -8.12
N THR A 107 16.70 2.75 -8.60
CA THR A 107 15.77 3.88 -8.63
C THR A 107 14.63 3.71 -7.63
N VAL A 108 14.04 4.83 -7.18
CA VAL A 108 12.83 4.85 -6.34
C VAL A 108 11.66 4.14 -7.04
N THR A 109 11.56 4.26 -8.36
CA THR A 109 10.55 3.54 -9.17
C THR A 109 10.67 2.03 -9.03
N ALA A 110 11.91 1.50 -9.11
CA ALA A 110 12.14 0.06 -8.90
C ALA A 110 11.82 -0.34 -7.46
N ALA A 111 12.23 0.45 -6.47
CA ALA A 111 11.95 0.19 -5.07
C ALA A 111 10.44 0.12 -4.79
N THR A 112 9.65 1.05 -5.36
CA THR A 112 8.19 1.01 -5.29
C THR A 112 7.62 -0.26 -5.94
N THR A 113 8.17 -0.67 -7.07
CA THR A 113 7.75 -1.90 -7.76
C THR A 113 8.07 -3.14 -6.93
N TRP A 114 9.27 -3.23 -6.33
CA TRP A 114 9.62 -4.34 -5.44
C TRP A 114 8.77 -4.38 -4.17
N LEU A 115 8.46 -3.22 -3.58
CA LEU A 115 7.53 -3.11 -2.45
C LEU A 115 6.15 -3.68 -2.82
N ASN A 116 5.60 -3.27 -3.97
CA ASN A 116 4.30 -3.76 -4.43
C ASN A 116 4.33 -5.27 -4.71
N ALA A 117 5.38 -5.77 -5.38
CA ALA A 117 5.57 -7.18 -5.65
C ALA A 117 5.70 -8.02 -4.35
N ALA A 118 6.46 -7.52 -3.37
CA ALA A 118 6.57 -8.14 -2.06
C ALA A 118 5.22 -8.20 -1.35
N THR A 119 4.44 -7.11 -1.41
CA THR A 119 3.11 -7.03 -0.79
C THR A 119 2.12 -8.00 -1.45
N VAL A 120 2.21 -8.21 -2.77
CA VAL A 120 1.44 -9.28 -3.46
C VAL A 120 1.83 -10.64 -2.90
N ARG A 121 3.12 -11.00 -2.87
CA ARG A 121 3.57 -12.30 -2.36
C ARG A 121 3.16 -12.53 -0.91
N LYS A 122 3.32 -11.51 -0.05
CA LYS A 122 2.89 -11.57 1.34
C LYS A 122 1.39 -11.84 1.45
N ARG A 123 0.56 -11.14 0.66
CA ARG A 123 -0.90 -11.33 0.67
C ARG A 123 -1.33 -12.77 0.40
N PHE A 124 -0.62 -13.44 -0.49
CA PHE A 124 -0.89 -14.84 -0.85
C PHE A 124 -0.05 -15.87 -0.06
N GLY A 125 0.35 -15.53 1.17
CA GLY A 125 0.99 -16.45 2.12
C GLY A 125 2.46 -16.76 1.83
N ARG A 126 3.12 -16.02 0.94
CA ARG A 126 4.51 -16.22 0.54
C ARG A 126 5.45 -15.19 1.19
N ALA A 127 5.30 -14.98 2.52
CA ALA A 127 6.06 -13.98 3.27
C ALA A 127 7.59 -14.17 3.15
N ALA A 128 8.07 -15.41 3.14
CA ALA A 128 9.50 -15.70 2.97
C ALA A 128 10.05 -15.23 1.61
N GLU A 129 9.25 -15.29 0.55
CA GLU A 129 9.63 -14.79 -0.78
C GLU A 129 9.49 -13.27 -0.90
N ALA A 130 8.65 -12.66 -0.06
CA ALA A 130 8.45 -11.21 -0.03
C ALA A 130 9.64 -10.48 0.59
N LEU A 131 10.27 -11.03 1.65
CA LEU A 131 11.35 -10.36 2.39
C LEU A 131 12.51 -9.87 1.51
N PRO A 132 13.09 -10.66 0.60
CA PRO A 132 14.18 -10.17 -0.25
C PRO A 132 13.79 -8.97 -1.11
N LEU A 133 12.54 -8.88 -1.55
CA LEU A 133 12.04 -7.74 -2.33
C LEU A 133 11.85 -6.50 -1.44
N TYR A 134 11.35 -6.68 -0.23
CA TYR A 134 11.28 -5.59 0.75
C TYR A 134 12.66 -5.05 1.12
N GLU A 135 13.67 -5.92 1.33
CA GLU A 135 15.04 -5.48 1.62
C GLU A 135 15.68 -4.71 0.45
N ARG A 136 15.43 -5.13 -0.79
CA ARG A 136 15.86 -4.36 -1.97
C ARG A 136 15.19 -2.98 -1.99
N ALA A 137 13.89 -2.92 -1.77
CA ALA A 137 13.15 -1.65 -1.70
C ALA A 137 13.67 -0.76 -0.57
N ARG A 138 13.93 -1.34 0.61
CA ARG A 138 14.47 -0.65 1.77
C ARG A 138 15.81 0.00 1.48
N THR A 139 16.74 -0.74 0.89
CA THR A 139 18.08 -0.24 0.55
C THR A 139 18.03 1.02 -0.31
N VAL A 140 17.13 1.03 -1.31
CA VAL A 140 16.99 2.20 -2.20
C VAL A 140 16.23 3.33 -1.50
N TYR A 141 15.13 3.05 -0.81
CA TYR A 141 14.34 4.07 -0.14
C TYR A 141 15.15 4.79 0.96
N GLU A 142 15.88 4.06 1.80
CA GLU A 142 16.72 4.64 2.85
C GLU A 142 17.87 5.50 2.28
N ARG A 143 18.33 5.21 1.07
CA ARG A 143 19.37 6.00 0.39
C ARG A 143 18.81 7.25 -0.30
N GLU A 144 17.65 7.14 -0.95
CA GLU A 144 17.14 8.15 -1.88
C GLU A 144 16.07 9.07 -1.28
N LEU A 145 15.36 8.62 -0.24
CA LEU A 145 14.28 9.38 0.37
C LEU A 145 14.76 10.12 1.62
N ALA A 146 14.09 11.23 1.94
CA ALA A 146 14.27 11.88 3.24
C ALA A 146 13.83 10.93 4.36
N PRO A 147 14.49 10.97 5.55
CA PRO A 147 14.15 10.09 6.67
C PRO A 147 12.68 10.19 7.13
N GLU A 148 12.04 11.34 6.89
CA GLU A 148 10.64 11.61 7.25
C GLU A 148 9.66 11.28 6.12
N ASP A 149 10.13 10.73 5.00
CA ASP A 149 9.26 10.40 3.86
C ASP A 149 8.26 9.30 4.24
N PRO A 150 6.94 9.53 4.11
CA PRO A 150 5.92 8.56 4.52
C PRO A 150 5.97 7.24 3.74
N ARG A 151 6.64 7.19 2.59
CA ARG A 151 6.86 5.93 1.84
C ARG A 151 7.71 4.94 2.62
N LEU A 152 8.66 5.43 3.45
CA LEU A 152 9.44 4.59 4.37
C LEU A 152 8.53 3.94 5.42
N ALA A 153 7.59 4.69 5.99
CA ALA A 153 6.64 4.13 6.95
C ALA A 153 5.76 3.04 6.32
N GLY A 154 5.30 3.26 5.08
CA GLY A 154 4.56 2.25 4.32
C GLY A 154 5.37 0.98 4.06
N LEU A 155 6.66 1.12 3.71
CA LEU A 155 7.59 0.00 3.56
C LEU A 155 7.77 -0.77 4.87
N TYR A 156 8.07 -0.06 5.97
CA TYR A 156 8.31 -0.69 7.28
C TYR A 156 7.07 -1.43 7.80
N ASN A 157 5.88 -0.85 7.65
CA ASN A 157 4.62 -1.51 8.00
C ASN A 157 4.41 -2.83 7.20
N ASN A 158 4.63 -2.80 5.89
CA ASN A 158 4.44 -3.99 5.06
C ASN A 158 5.50 -5.07 5.34
N MET A 159 6.74 -4.66 5.58
CA MET A 159 7.83 -5.55 5.94
C MET A 159 7.62 -6.19 7.33
N ALA A 160 7.14 -5.40 8.30
CA ALA A 160 6.80 -5.88 9.65
C ALA A 160 5.69 -6.94 9.60
N LEU A 161 4.66 -6.74 8.78
CA LEU A 161 3.61 -7.76 8.57
C LEU A 161 4.20 -9.09 8.04
N ALA A 162 5.16 -9.03 7.10
CA ALA A 162 5.80 -10.23 6.58
C ALA A 162 6.68 -10.93 7.63
N LEU A 163 7.38 -10.15 8.47
CA LEU A 163 8.17 -10.69 9.58
C LEU A 163 7.29 -11.33 10.64
N ALA A 164 6.14 -10.73 10.96
CA ALA A 164 5.17 -11.30 11.90
C ALA A 164 4.63 -12.63 11.39
N ASP A 165 4.28 -12.74 10.09
CA ASP A 165 3.85 -14.00 9.46
C ASP A 165 4.92 -15.11 9.57
N LEU A 166 6.19 -14.73 9.71
CA LEU A 166 7.32 -15.66 9.87
C LEU A 166 7.74 -15.88 11.34
N GLY A 167 6.98 -15.36 12.31
CA GLY A 167 7.27 -15.47 13.74
C GLY A 167 8.46 -14.61 14.22
N ARG A 168 8.94 -13.66 13.41
CA ARG A 168 10.06 -12.76 13.75
C ARG A 168 9.52 -11.50 14.44
N TYR A 169 8.88 -11.69 15.59
CA TYR A 169 8.07 -10.68 16.27
C TYR A 169 8.86 -9.46 16.74
N ASP A 170 10.07 -9.64 17.27
CA ASP A 170 10.89 -8.52 17.75
C ASP A 170 11.31 -7.59 16.60
N GLU A 171 11.65 -8.15 15.45
CA GLU A 171 12.02 -7.39 14.26
C GLU A 171 10.81 -6.69 13.65
N ALA A 172 9.66 -7.35 13.66
CA ALA A 172 8.40 -6.74 13.23
C ALA A 172 8.02 -5.54 14.12
N GLY A 173 8.11 -5.69 15.44
CA GLY A 173 7.85 -4.62 16.40
C GLY A 173 8.74 -3.40 16.18
N ALA A 174 10.04 -3.63 15.99
CA ALA A 174 10.99 -2.55 15.73
C ALA A 174 10.64 -1.75 14.46
N LEU A 175 10.21 -2.41 13.39
CA LEU A 175 9.80 -1.74 12.15
C LEU A 175 8.49 -0.98 12.30
N TYR A 176 7.51 -1.50 13.04
CA TYR A 176 6.28 -0.76 13.33
C TYR A 176 6.55 0.51 14.14
N GLU A 177 7.43 0.47 15.14
CA GLU A 177 7.79 1.66 15.90
C GLU A 177 8.52 2.70 15.04
N GLN A 178 9.41 2.28 14.13
CA GLN A 178 10.02 3.17 13.13
C GLN A 178 8.97 3.80 12.21
N ALA A 179 7.98 3.03 11.77
CA ALA A 179 6.89 3.56 10.96
C ALA A 179 6.08 4.62 11.72
N LEU A 180 5.74 4.37 12.99
CA LEU A 180 5.03 5.35 13.84
C LEU A 180 5.83 6.63 14.02
N GLU A 181 7.15 6.56 14.18
CA GLU A 181 8.01 7.74 14.33
C GLU A 181 7.91 8.67 13.11
N ILE A 182 8.00 8.09 11.91
CA ILE A 182 7.85 8.84 10.65
C ILE A 182 6.43 9.42 10.54
N LEU A 183 5.40 8.60 10.82
CA LEU A 183 4.00 9.00 10.64
C LEU A 183 3.56 10.12 11.60
N ARG A 184 4.19 10.26 12.78
CA ARG A 184 3.91 11.36 13.72
C ARG A 184 4.16 12.73 13.13
N THR A 185 5.11 12.86 12.22
CA THR A 185 5.50 14.12 11.58
C THR A 185 4.86 14.30 10.20
N ALA A 186 4.27 13.25 9.63
CA ALA A 186 3.63 13.30 8.32
C ALA A 186 2.29 14.05 8.37
N GLU A 187 2.03 14.94 7.41
CA GLU A 187 0.83 15.79 7.33
C GLU A 187 -0.49 15.01 7.42
N HIS A 188 -0.53 13.78 6.91
CA HIS A 188 -1.71 12.92 6.89
C HIS A 188 -1.45 11.56 7.53
N GLY A 189 -0.51 11.48 8.47
CA GLY A 189 -0.06 10.22 9.07
C GLY A 189 -1.07 9.53 10.00
N ALA A 190 -2.07 10.26 10.50
CA ALA A 190 -2.97 9.74 11.54
C ALA A 190 -3.70 8.45 11.15
N LEU A 191 -4.17 8.32 9.91
CA LEU A 191 -4.87 7.13 9.44
C LEU A 191 -3.93 5.92 9.35
N GLU A 192 -2.72 6.11 8.86
CA GLU A 192 -1.70 5.05 8.81
C GLU A 192 -1.19 4.68 10.21
N MET A 193 -1.10 5.65 11.13
CA MET A 193 -0.80 5.38 12.53
C MET A 193 -1.86 4.48 13.17
N ALA A 194 -3.15 4.75 12.92
CA ALA A 194 -4.23 3.90 13.44
C ALA A 194 -4.10 2.45 12.95
N VAL A 195 -3.79 2.25 11.67
CA VAL A 195 -3.52 0.91 11.11
C VAL A 195 -2.31 0.27 11.78
N THR A 196 -1.23 1.03 11.98
CA THR A 196 0.01 0.53 12.61
C THR A 196 -0.22 0.13 14.08
N GLU A 197 -1.01 0.91 14.83
CA GLU A 197 -1.38 0.56 16.22
C GLU A 197 -2.18 -0.76 16.27
N LEU A 198 -3.09 -0.99 15.33
CA LEU A 198 -3.81 -2.27 15.25
C LEU A 198 -2.89 -3.43 14.86
N ASN A 199 -1.97 -3.22 13.91
CA ASN A 199 -0.96 -4.23 13.59
C ASN A 199 -0.07 -4.58 14.80
N LEU A 200 0.23 -3.60 15.67
CA LEU A 200 0.96 -3.83 16.91
C LEU A 200 0.11 -4.59 17.95
N ALA A 201 -1.21 -4.38 18.00
CA ALA A 201 -2.11 -5.19 18.82
C ALA A 201 -2.10 -6.65 18.35
N ASP A 202 -2.21 -6.87 17.04
CA ASP A 202 -2.14 -8.21 16.43
C ASP A 202 -0.78 -8.87 16.69
N LEU A 203 0.31 -8.10 16.62
CA LEU A 203 1.66 -8.58 16.94
C LEU A 203 1.80 -9.01 18.41
N ALA A 204 1.29 -8.21 19.35
CA ALA A 204 1.31 -8.53 20.77
C ALA A 204 0.53 -9.82 21.06
N ALA A 205 -0.66 -9.95 20.47
CA ALA A 205 -1.47 -11.18 20.58
C ALA A 205 -0.76 -12.41 20.02
N ALA A 206 -0.06 -12.27 18.89
CA ALA A 206 0.68 -13.36 18.26
C ALA A 206 1.94 -13.77 19.02
N ARG A 207 2.63 -12.79 19.64
CA ARG A 207 3.86 -13.01 20.40
C ARG A 207 3.58 -13.63 21.77
N ASP A 208 2.63 -13.08 22.51
CA ASP A 208 2.46 -13.38 23.95
C ASP A 208 1.16 -14.14 24.25
N GLY A 209 0.21 -14.16 23.30
CA GLY A 209 -1.14 -14.68 23.53
C GLY A 209 -2.11 -13.60 24.01
N LEU A 210 -3.41 -13.86 23.78
CA LEU A 210 -4.47 -12.87 24.03
C LEU A 210 -4.57 -12.41 25.49
N LEU A 211 -4.41 -13.33 26.44
CA LEU A 211 -4.57 -13.05 27.87
C LEU A 211 -3.38 -12.26 28.41
N GLU A 212 -2.19 -12.66 28.05
CA GLU A 212 -0.95 -12.05 28.49
C GLU A 212 -0.74 -10.66 27.90
N ALA A 213 -1.23 -10.45 26.67
CA ALA A 213 -1.10 -9.18 25.94
C ALA A 213 -2.32 -8.25 26.13
N GLU A 214 -3.36 -8.62 26.88
CA GLU A 214 -4.64 -7.89 26.99
C GLU A 214 -4.44 -6.39 27.23
N THR A 215 -3.61 -6.03 28.22
CA THR A 215 -3.37 -4.62 28.55
C THR A 215 -2.68 -3.85 27.42
N GLU A 216 -1.74 -4.47 26.71
CA GLU A 216 -1.08 -3.86 25.56
C GLU A 216 -2.06 -3.71 24.40
N ILE A 217 -2.83 -4.75 24.10
CA ILE A 217 -3.86 -4.75 23.06
C ILE A 217 -4.85 -3.62 23.28
N GLU A 218 -5.45 -3.51 24.47
CA GLU A 218 -6.42 -2.46 24.78
C GLU A 218 -5.81 -1.04 24.62
N ALA A 219 -4.58 -0.85 25.08
CA ALA A 219 -3.90 0.43 24.90
C ALA A 219 -3.65 0.77 23.42
N ARG A 220 -3.35 -0.22 22.56
CA ARG A 220 -3.19 -0.03 21.11
C ARG A 220 -4.55 0.28 20.44
N LEU A 221 -5.61 -0.41 20.81
CA LEU A 221 -6.96 -0.15 20.32
C LEU A 221 -7.45 1.27 20.69
N ASP A 222 -7.21 1.73 21.91
CA ASP A 222 -7.59 3.09 22.34
C ASP A 222 -6.84 4.16 21.55
N ARG A 223 -5.55 3.96 21.26
CA ARG A 223 -4.80 4.88 20.42
C ARG A 223 -5.31 4.90 18.98
N ALA A 224 -5.56 3.73 18.40
CA ALA A 224 -6.13 3.62 17.06
C ALA A 224 -7.50 4.29 16.97
N TRP A 225 -8.36 4.06 17.96
CA TRP A 225 -9.68 4.70 18.03
C TRP A 225 -9.57 6.23 18.11
N THR A 226 -8.70 6.74 18.98
CA THR A 226 -8.47 8.19 19.13
C THR A 226 -8.06 8.83 17.81
N LEU A 227 -7.16 8.19 17.07
CA LEU A 227 -6.71 8.65 15.75
C LEU A 227 -7.85 8.65 14.74
N LEU A 228 -8.66 7.56 14.66
CA LEU A 228 -9.79 7.43 13.73
C LEU A 228 -10.97 8.35 14.09
N ALA A 229 -11.11 8.74 15.35
CA ALA A 229 -12.16 9.64 15.81
C ALA A 229 -11.86 11.12 15.62
N ASP A 230 -10.63 11.50 15.25
CA ASP A 230 -10.23 12.90 15.08
C ASP A 230 -11.16 13.62 14.07
N PRO A 231 -11.88 14.68 14.52
CA PRO A 231 -12.80 15.41 13.68
C PRO A 231 -12.13 16.22 12.56
N SER A 232 -10.83 16.44 12.64
CA SER A 232 -10.05 17.16 11.62
C SER A 232 -9.75 16.33 10.39
N LEU A 233 -9.91 15.00 10.47
CA LEU A 233 -9.64 14.10 9.36
C LEU A 233 -10.64 14.30 8.20
N PRO A 234 -10.16 14.39 6.94
CA PRO A 234 -11.03 14.42 5.78
C PRO A 234 -11.88 13.13 5.68
N ARG A 235 -13.19 13.27 5.63
CA ARG A 235 -14.15 12.14 5.50
C ARG A 235 -14.32 11.75 4.03
N ASN A 236 -13.24 11.33 3.37
CA ASN A 236 -13.17 10.95 1.96
C ASN A 236 -13.11 9.42 1.78
N GLY A 237 -12.99 8.94 0.53
CA GLY A 237 -12.90 7.53 0.19
C GLY A 237 -11.71 6.82 0.87
N TYR A 238 -10.58 7.53 1.07
CA TYR A 238 -9.44 6.96 1.79
C TYR A 238 -9.73 6.72 3.28
N TYR A 239 -10.39 7.67 3.94
CA TYR A 239 -10.86 7.49 5.31
C TYR A 239 -11.84 6.31 5.42
N ALA A 240 -12.79 6.21 4.48
CA ALA A 240 -13.73 5.09 4.44
C ALA A 240 -13.00 3.74 4.30
N PHE A 241 -12.02 3.67 3.40
CA PHE A 241 -11.18 2.48 3.22
C PHE A 241 -10.44 2.10 4.50
N VAL A 242 -9.89 3.08 5.23
CA VAL A 242 -9.18 2.79 6.49
C VAL A 242 -10.14 2.34 7.57
N CYS A 243 -11.34 2.94 7.69
CA CYS A 243 -12.38 2.48 8.60
C CYS A 243 -12.79 1.02 8.32
N GLU A 244 -13.04 0.68 7.05
CA GLU A 244 -13.36 -0.69 6.61
C GLU A 244 -12.23 -1.68 6.96
N LYS A 245 -10.99 -1.27 6.79
CA LYS A 245 -9.81 -2.08 7.11
C LYS A 245 -9.64 -2.30 8.61
N CYS A 246 -9.93 -1.29 9.44
CA CYS A 246 -9.72 -1.34 10.89
C CYS A 246 -10.87 -2.03 11.64
N ALA A 247 -12.11 -1.94 11.16
CA ALA A 247 -13.28 -2.47 11.84
C ALA A 247 -13.16 -3.95 12.27
N PRO A 248 -12.63 -4.88 11.43
CA PRO A 248 -12.46 -6.28 11.83
C PRO A 248 -11.57 -6.49 13.06
N SER A 249 -10.47 -5.73 13.20
CA SER A 249 -9.57 -5.84 14.36
C SER A 249 -10.28 -5.42 15.67
N PHE A 250 -11.05 -4.31 15.65
CA PHE A 250 -11.87 -3.93 16.79
C PHE A 250 -12.89 -5.02 17.16
N GLY A 251 -13.58 -5.59 16.16
CA GLY A 251 -14.52 -6.69 16.38
C GLY A 251 -13.86 -7.95 16.95
N TYR A 252 -12.67 -8.31 16.46
CA TYR A 252 -11.90 -9.45 16.92
C TYR A 252 -11.52 -9.34 18.41
N TYR A 253 -11.15 -8.15 18.86
CA TYR A 253 -10.81 -7.86 20.26
C TYR A 253 -12.02 -7.47 21.13
N GLY A 254 -13.26 -7.71 20.68
CA GLY A 254 -14.47 -7.49 21.49
C GLY A 254 -15.00 -6.06 21.51
N ARG A 255 -14.38 -5.12 20.79
CA ARG A 255 -14.81 -3.71 20.66
C ARG A 255 -15.92 -3.60 19.59
N PHE A 256 -17.02 -4.32 19.75
CA PHE A 256 -18.08 -4.46 18.74
C PHE A 256 -18.77 -3.14 18.36
N MET A 257 -18.95 -2.23 19.32
CA MET A 257 -19.57 -0.93 19.06
C MET A 257 -18.66 -0.05 18.17
N ASP A 258 -17.35 -0.07 18.44
CA ASP A 258 -16.38 0.68 17.66
C ASP A 258 -16.26 0.09 16.23
N ALA A 259 -16.25 -1.23 16.13
CA ALA A 259 -16.26 -1.93 14.84
C ALA A 259 -17.48 -1.56 14.00
N GLN A 260 -18.67 -1.57 14.60
CA GLN A 260 -19.92 -1.20 13.93
C GLN A 260 -19.88 0.27 13.48
N GLU A 261 -19.43 1.17 14.35
CA GLU A 261 -19.34 2.60 13.99
C GLU A 261 -18.39 2.85 12.83
N LEU A 262 -17.23 2.18 12.80
CA LEU A 262 -16.29 2.31 11.67
C LEU A 262 -16.90 1.81 10.37
N GLN A 263 -17.63 0.70 10.42
CA GLN A 263 -18.33 0.17 9.26
C GLN A 263 -19.42 1.13 8.75
N GLU A 264 -20.24 1.67 9.64
CA GLU A 264 -21.27 2.67 9.29
C GLU A 264 -20.66 3.96 8.71
N ARG A 265 -19.49 4.40 9.22
CA ARG A 265 -18.77 5.55 8.67
C ARG A 265 -18.32 5.29 7.23
N SER A 266 -17.77 4.11 6.96
CA SER A 266 -17.31 3.76 5.61
C SER A 266 -18.48 3.64 4.64
N GLU A 267 -19.56 2.98 5.03
CA GLU A 267 -20.78 2.81 4.21
C GLU A 267 -21.42 4.14 3.86
N ARG A 268 -21.55 5.07 4.81
CA ARG A 268 -22.08 6.42 4.56
C ARG A 268 -21.27 7.18 3.51
N ILE A 269 -19.95 7.12 3.60
CA ILE A 269 -19.07 7.80 2.65
C ILE A 269 -19.18 7.20 1.25
N TYR A 270 -19.19 5.86 1.14
CA TYR A 270 -19.34 5.19 -0.16
C TYR A 270 -20.74 5.40 -0.77
N ALA A 271 -21.77 5.55 0.06
CA ALA A 271 -23.11 5.89 -0.40
C ALA A 271 -23.29 7.38 -0.81
N GLY A 272 -22.32 8.23 -0.48
CA GLY A 272 -22.39 9.68 -0.76
C GLY A 272 -23.38 10.42 0.15
N THR A 273 -23.59 9.92 1.37
CA THR A 273 -24.54 10.46 2.36
C THR A 273 -23.85 10.98 3.61
#